data_454f1d87773c5c54593858895653777e
#
_entry.id   454f1d87773c5c54593858895653777e
#
_cell.length_a   1.000
_cell.length_b   1.000
_cell.length_c   1.000
_cell.angle_alpha   90.00
_cell.angle_beta   90.00
_cell.angle_gamma   90.00
#
_symmetry.space_group_name_H-M   'P 1'
#
loop_
_entity.id
_entity.type
_entity.pdbx_description
1 polymer ?
#
loop_
_entity_poly.entity_id
_entity_poly.type
_entity_poly.pdbx_seq_one_letter_code
_entity_poly.pdbx_strand_id
1 'polypeptide(L)'
;LKRVVEERFLVFRRFRQRAVELPGYAVWETDRDFDIDRHAVHIALPGRAGKRELQTLVSRLIAPPLDPARPMWQYHLVENYRGGSALIVRIHHSYADGMALVRVMLSMTDAGRDGPPAMPFNPPKRKARADDDSALAALISPMSGVMKTAMQVGSLLVERGADLWNDPSKAVALANQGSALTAELAKLATMGEDSRTRFKGRPGPAKRVAWAEPLPLDEVKAIGRALGASVNDVLLSCVAGAMRAYLHAKGDPTGGVTVRALVPVNLRPMEKAYKLGNQFGLVFLELPIGMENPVARLYAVRENMRSLRGSYQPVLALGILAAMGAGPKLLQDTLLAILARNASAVMTNVPGPQQPLWLAGARIDGLMFWVPQSGDIGVGVSIISYDGKVQFGLITDKGFCPDPARVIERFGGEFEKLVLTALMCPWGHSGDLDPEKAARAVGVA
;
A
#
# COMPACT_ATOMS: atom_id res chain seq x y z
N LEU A 1 13.20 -24.44 -1.95
CA LEU A 1 12.64 -23.15 -2.41
C LEU A 1 12.64 -23.05 -3.93
N LYS A 2 13.78 -23.25 -4.65
CA LYS A 2 13.83 -23.15 -6.13
C LYS A 2 12.76 -24.00 -6.81
N ARG A 3 12.61 -25.27 -6.40
CA ARG A 3 11.55 -26.15 -6.92
C ARG A 3 10.15 -25.56 -6.74
N VAL A 4 9.83 -24.97 -5.56
CA VAL A 4 8.54 -24.33 -5.33
C VAL A 4 8.34 -23.10 -6.24
N VAL A 5 9.40 -22.31 -6.46
CA VAL A 5 9.37 -21.19 -7.39
C VAL A 5 9.11 -21.68 -8.82
N GLU A 6 9.79 -22.74 -9.26
CA GLU A 6 9.59 -23.31 -10.62
C GLU A 6 8.19 -23.88 -10.81
N GLU A 7 7.71 -24.66 -9.83
CA GLU A 7 6.42 -25.37 -9.92
C GLU A 7 5.22 -24.47 -9.68
N ARG A 8 5.32 -23.40 -8.88
CA ARG A 8 4.15 -22.61 -8.45
C ARG A 8 4.19 -21.12 -8.83
N PHE A 9 5.38 -20.52 -8.93
CA PHE A 9 5.53 -19.12 -9.33
C PHE A 9 5.70 -18.95 -10.83
N LEU A 10 6.54 -19.79 -11.45
CA LEU A 10 6.82 -19.72 -12.88
C LEU A 10 5.72 -20.34 -13.76
N VAL A 11 4.68 -20.91 -13.17
CA VAL A 11 3.43 -21.27 -13.90
C VAL A 11 2.72 -20.01 -14.42
N PHE A 12 2.91 -18.89 -13.77
CA PHE A 12 2.48 -17.59 -14.28
C PHE A 12 3.47 -17.13 -15.35
N ARG A 13 3.16 -17.36 -16.62
CA ARG A 13 4.03 -17.04 -17.77
C ARG A 13 4.66 -15.65 -17.70
N ARG A 14 3.97 -14.67 -17.12
CA ARG A 14 4.43 -13.29 -16.99
C ARG A 14 5.76 -13.17 -16.25
N PHE A 15 6.04 -14.01 -15.26
CA PHE A 15 7.30 -14.01 -14.51
C PHE A 15 8.49 -14.63 -15.26
N ARG A 16 8.26 -15.18 -16.46
CA ARG A 16 9.33 -15.56 -17.39
C ARG A 16 9.56 -14.50 -18.48
N GLN A 17 8.89 -13.35 -18.39
CA GLN A 17 8.92 -12.28 -19.37
C GLN A 17 9.60 -11.04 -18.80
N ARG A 18 10.29 -10.31 -19.68
CA ARG A 18 10.83 -8.98 -19.44
C ARG A 18 9.98 -7.94 -20.15
N ALA A 19 9.94 -6.72 -19.62
CA ALA A 19 9.29 -5.60 -20.30
C ALA A 19 10.30 -4.99 -21.30
N VAL A 20 9.90 -4.89 -22.55
CA VAL A 20 10.70 -4.27 -23.62
C VAL A 20 9.99 -3.01 -24.09
N GLU A 21 10.65 -1.88 -23.95
CA GLU A 21 10.15 -0.60 -24.46
C GLU A 21 10.43 -0.49 -25.95
N LEU A 22 9.40 -0.19 -26.71
CA LEU A 22 9.44 0.11 -28.15
C LEU A 22 8.97 1.56 -28.37
N PRO A 23 9.27 2.20 -29.51
CA PRO A 23 8.77 3.53 -29.78
C PRO A 23 7.25 3.61 -29.68
N GLY A 24 6.74 4.31 -28.65
CA GLY A 24 5.32 4.55 -28.42
C GLY A 24 4.56 3.45 -27.61
N TYR A 25 5.14 2.31 -27.33
CA TYR A 25 4.50 1.24 -26.53
C TYR A 25 5.53 0.30 -25.87
N ALA A 26 5.08 -0.52 -24.93
CA ALA A 26 5.91 -1.54 -24.31
C ALA A 26 5.27 -2.93 -24.49
N VAL A 27 6.10 -3.94 -24.65
CA VAL A 27 5.68 -5.33 -24.83
C VAL A 27 6.32 -6.26 -23.81
N TRP A 28 5.69 -7.39 -23.57
CA TRP A 28 6.24 -8.46 -22.74
C TRP A 28 6.88 -9.52 -23.62
N GLU A 29 8.19 -9.68 -23.52
CA GLU A 29 8.99 -10.68 -24.24
C GLU A 29 9.41 -11.80 -23.30
N THR A 30 9.32 -13.06 -23.77
CA THR A 30 9.82 -14.20 -23.00
C THR A 30 11.33 -14.20 -23.00
N ASP A 31 11.94 -14.19 -21.81
CA ASP A 31 13.38 -14.33 -21.67
C ASP A 31 13.79 -15.77 -22.03
N ARG A 32 14.60 -15.90 -23.10
CA ARG A 32 15.07 -17.19 -23.62
C ARG A 32 16.26 -17.74 -22.80
N ASP A 33 17.00 -16.82 -22.15
CA ASP A 33 18.17 -17.12 -21.32
C ASP A 33 17.84 -17.11 -19.83
N PHE A 34 16.55 -17.38 -19.51
CA PHE A 34 16.07 -17.41 -18.14
C PHE A 34 16.80 -18.46 -17.32
N ASP A 35 17.38 -18.02 -16.20
CA ASP A 35 18.14 -18.84 -15.27
C ASP A 35 17.65 -18.56 -13.84
N ILE A 36 17.07 -19.57 -13.18
CA ILE A 36 16.54 -19.45 -11.82
C ILE A 36 17.61 -19.05 -10.79
N ASP A 37 18.88 -19.43 -11.02
CA ASP A 37 19.98 -19.17 -10.09
C ASP A 37 20.35 -17.69 -10.01
N ARG A 38 20.00 -16.93 -11.03
CA ARG A 38 20.14 -15.47 -11.04
C ARG A 38 18.99 -14.75 -10.30
N HIS A 39 17.90 -15.45 -10.05
CA HIS A 39 16.70 -14.92 -9.40
C HIS A 39 16.52 -15.42 -7.96
N ALA A 40 17.07 -16.57 -7.60
CA ALA A 40 16.99 -17.15 -6.26
C ALA A 40 18.37 -17.22 -5.63
N VAL A 41 18.66 -16.25 -4.76
CA VAL A 41 20.01 -16.03 -4.19
C VAL A 41 20.02 -16.37 -2.70
N HIS A 42 21.11 -17.01 -2.23
CA HIS A 42 21.35 -17.25 -0.81
C HIS A 42 22.20 -16.13 -0.23
N ILE A 43 21.81 -15.65 0.95
CA ILE A 43 22.52 -14.59 1.68
C ILE A 43 22.63 -14.99 3.15
N ALA A 44 23.76 -14.69 3.77
CA ALA A 44 23.94 -14.76 5.21
C ALA A 44 24.01 -13.36 5.81
N LEU A 45 23.37 -13.15 6.96
CA LEU A 45 23.50 -11.91 7.71
C LEU A 45 24.80 -11.90 8.50
N PRO A 46 25.45 -10.74 8.61
CA PRO A 46 26.62 -10.57 9.46
C PRO A 46 26.24 -10.48 10.94
N GLY A 47 27.21 -10.65 11.81
CA GLY A 47 27.11 -10.41 13.24
C GLY A 47 26.09 -11.30 13.94
N ARG A 48 25.17 -10.70 14.69
CA ARG A 48 24.12 -11.42 15.45
C ARG A 48 22.99 -11.95 14.62
N ALA A 49 22.94 -11.66 13.32
CA ALA A 49 21.90 -12.07 12.39
C ALA A 49 20.47 -11.75 12.91
N GLY A 50 20.30 -10.59 13.55
CA GLY A 50 19.08 -10.17 14.16
C GLY A 50 18.24 -9.23 13.27
N LYS A 51 17.22 -8.62 13.87
CA LYS A 51 16.29 -7.71 13.20
C LYS A 51 16.98 -6.50 12.55
N ARG A 52 18.00 -5.92 13.22
CA ARG A 52 18.72 -4.74 12.70
C ARG A 52 19.53 -5.08 11.45
N GLU A 53 20.20 -6.23 11.44
CA GLU A 53 20.97 -6.72 10.30
C GLU A 53 20.04 -7.00 9.12
N LEU A 54 18.88 -7.63 9.37
CA LEU A 54 17.87 -7.87 8.33
C LEU A 54 17.28 -6.56 7.78
N GLN A 55 16.93 -5.59 8.63
CA GLN A 55 16.46 -4.26 8.20
C GLN A 55 17.51 -3.54 7.34
N THR A 56 18.79 -3.66 7.70
CA THR A 56 19.87 -3.08 6.93
C THR A 56 20.01 -3.75 5.56
N LEU A 57 19.92 -5.08 5.51
CA LEU A 57 19.96 -5.83 4.24
C LEU A 57 18.76 -5.43 3.36
N VAL A 58 17.54 -5.44 3.88
CA VAL A 58 16.35 -5.04 3.13
C VAL A 58 16.48 -3.60 2.61
N SER A 59 16.95 -2.67 3.45
CA SER A 59 17.18 -1.28 3.05
C SER A 59 18.17 -1.15 1.89
N ARG A 60 19.19 -2.01 1.85
CA ARG A 60 20.17 -2.05 0.73
C ARG A 60 19.56 -2.67 -0.53
N LEU A 61 18.76 -3.70 -0.40
CA LEU A 61 18.13 -4.39 -1.54
C LEU A 61 17.04 -3.54 -2.20
N ILE A 62 16.29 -2.75 -1.44
CA ILE A 62 15.21 -1.92 -1.98
C ILE A 62 15.75 -0.73 -2.80
N ALA A 63 16.92 -0.20 -2.47
CA ALA A 63 17.44 1.02 -3.08
C ALA A 63 17.75 0.89 -4.59
N PRO A 64 18.47 -0.13 -5.10
CA PRO A 64 18.74 -0.26 -6.52
C PRO A 64 17.49 -0.78 -7.28
N PRO A 65 17.24 -0.31 -8.50
CA PRO A 65 16.21 -0.89 -9.36
C PRO A 65 16.53 -2.36 -9.69
N LEU A 66 15.51 -3.11 -10.09
CA LEU A 66 15.69 -4.44 -10.69
C LEU A 66 16.19 -4.27 -12.13
N ASP A 67 16.99 -5.24 -12.60
CA ASP A 67 17.55 -5.24 -13.95
C ASP A 67 16.43 -5.43 -15.00
N PRO A 68 16.17 -4.43 -15.87
CA PRO A 68 15.13 -4.52 -16.89
C PRO A 68 15.48 -5.47 -18.05
N ALA A 69 16.75 -5.83 -18.21
CA ALA A 69 17.18 -6.80 -19.22
C ALA A 69 16.71 -8.24 -18.93
N ARG A 70 16.15 -8.47 -17.75
CA ARG A 70 15.66 -9.78 -17.25
C ARG A 70 14.28 -9.65 -16.65
N PRO A 71 13.61 -10.78 -16.32
CA PRO A 71 12.42 -10.73 -15.50
C PRO A 71 12.68 -10.01 -14.17
N MET A 72 11.94 -8.95 -13.90
CA MET A 72 12.22 -8.03 -12.79
C MET A 72 11.64 -8.53 -11.46
N TRP A 73 12.19 -9.62 -10.97
CA TRP A 73 11.91 -10.17 -9.64
C TRP A 73 13.12 -10.93 -9.10
N GLN A 74 13.24 -11.02 -7.78
CA GLN A 74 14.32 -11.72 -7.08
C GLN A 74 13.82 -12.29 -5.75
N TYR A 75 14.29 -13.48 -5.40
CA TYR A 75 14.17 -14.12 -4.09
C TYR A 75 15.54 -14.16 -3.41
N HIS A 76 15.63 -13.65 -2.20
CA HIS A 76 16.82 -13.70 -1.37
C HIS A 76 16.52 -14.52 -0.12
N LEU A 77 17.06 -15.73 -0.04
CA LEU A 77 16.97 -16.58 1.14
C LEU A 77 18.09 -16.23 2.12
N VAL A 78 17.70 -15.76 3.28
CA VAL A 78 18.61 -15.47 4.40
C VAL A 78 18.52 -16.61 5.39
N GLU A 79 19.57 -17.43 5.51
CA GLU A 79 19.53 -18.73 6.22
C GLU A 79 19.72 -18.63 7.73
N ASN A 80 20.31 -17.55 8.24
CA ASN A 80 20.74 -17.44 9.64
C ASN A 80 19.97 -16.39 10.45
N TYR A 81 18.73 -16.06 10.07
CA TYR A 81 17.95 -15.04 10.76
C TYR A 81 17.32 -15.61 12.05
N ARG A 82 17.74 -15.14 13.22
CA ARG A 82 17.17 -15.48 14.54
C ARG A 82 17.00 -16.99 14.78
N GLY A 83 17.95 -17.80 14.32
CA GLY A 83 17.89 -19.27 14.43
C GLY A 83 16.97 -19.95 13.42
N GLY A 84 16.39 -19.20 12.51
CA GLY A 84 15.61 -19.66 11.36
C GLY A 84 16.08 -18.99 10.09
N SER A 85 15.16 -18.73 9.17
CA SER A 85 15.43 -18.09 7.89
C SER A 85 14.49 -16.90 7.64
N ALA A 86 14.90 -15.98 6.77
CA ALA A 86 14.02 -14.96 6.22
C ALA A 86 14.07 -15.01 4.68
N LEU A 87 12.92 -14.89 4.06
CA LEU A 87 12.80 -14.80 2.61
C LEU A 87 12.44 -13.38 2.21
N ILE A 88 13.32 -12.71 1.47
CA ILE A 88 13.06 -11.37 0.92
C ILE A 88 12.71 -11.54 -0.55
N VAL A 89 11.52 -11.09 -0.93
CA VAL A 89 11.02 -11.16 -2.31
C VAL A 89 10.91 -9.74 -2.86
N ARG A 90 11.53 -9.50 -4.01
CA ARG A 90 11.43 -8.26 -4.75
C ARG A 90 10.73 -8.53 -6.07
N ILE A 91 9.67 -7.81 -6.36
CA ILE A 91 8.93 -7.92 -7.61
C ILE A 91 8.60 -6.52 -8.10
N HIS A 92 8.89 -6.22 -9.35
CA HIS A 92 8.51 -4.95 -9.94
C HIS A 92 6.99 -4.86 -10.11
N HIS A 93 6.40 -3.73 -9.74
CA HIS A 93 4.94 -3.57 -9.70
C HIS A 93 4.24 -3.58 -11.08
N SER A 94 5.02 -3.52 -12.18
CA SER A 94 4.47 -3.68 -13.53
C SER A 94 3.87 -5.07 -13.78
N TYR A 95 4.28 -6.11 -13.03
CA TYR A 95 3.75 -7.46 -13.19
C TYR A 95 2.30 -7.59 -12.73
N ALA A 96 1.97 -7.00 -11.59
CA ALA A 96 0.64 -7.08 -11.00
C ALA A 96 0.48 -6.08 -9.84
N ASP A 97 -0.77 -5.77 -9.51
CA ASP A 97 -1.10 -5.02 -8.30
C ASP A 97 -0.89 -5.84 -7.03
N GLY A 98 -0.94 -5.16 -5.87
CA GLY A 98 -0.66 -5.76 -4.58
C GLY A 98 -1.55 -6.99 -4.28
N MET A 99 -2.86 -6.95 -4.61
CA MET A 99 -3.77 -8.07 -4.35
C MET A 99 -3.46 -9.28 -5.22
N ALA A 100 -3.12 -9.05 -6.49
CA ALA A 100 -2.70 -10.15 -7.38
C ALA A 100 -1.36 -10.73 -6.94
N LEU A 101 -0.38 -9.90 -6.51
CA LEU A 101 0.90 -10.38 -5.98
C LEU A 101 0.71 -11.17 -4.67
N VAL A 102 -0.13 -10.71 -3.75
CA VAL A 102 -0.48 -11.47 -2.53
C VAL A 102 -1.03 -12.85 -2.91
N ARG A 103 -1.94 -12.94 -3.88
CA ARG A 103 -2.46 -14.24 -4.34
C ARG A 103 -1.39 -15.14 -4.94
N VAL A 104 -0.50 -14.58 -5.75
CA VAL A 104 0.64 -15.32 -6.29
C VAL A 104 1.50 -15.88 -5.16
N MET A 105 1.82 -15.06 -4.16
CA MET A 105 2.61 -15.50 -3.00
C MET A 105 1.89 -16.57 -2.18
N LEU A 106 0.58 -16.43 -1.95
CA LEU A 106 -0.22 -17.43 -1.25
C LEU A 106 -0.34 -18.75 -2.02
N SER A 107 -0.34 -18.72 -3.36
CA SER A 107 -0.35 -19.96 -4.17
C SER A 107 0.95 -20.77 -4.05
N MET A 108 2.02 -20.14 -3.55
CA MET A 108 3.30 -20.83 -3.28
C MET A 108 3.33 -21.50 -1.91
N THR A 109 2.38 -21.21 -1.03
CA THR A 109 2.34 -21.70 0.35
C THR A 109 1.44 -22.91 0.52
N ASP A 110 1.66 -23.65 1.58
CA ASP A 110 0.91 -24.85 1.98
C ASP A 110 0.14 -24.59 3.28
N ALA A 111 -0.97 -25.30 3.47
CA ALA A 111 -1.79 -25.24 4.69
C ALA A 111 -1.19 -26.05 5.86
N GLY A 112 -0.09 -26.75 5.65
CA GLY A 112 0.63 -27.55 6.63
C GLY A 112 2.02 -27.88 6.10
N ARG A 113 2.88 -28.48 6.95
CA ARG A 113 4.26 -28.83 6.57
C ARG A 113 4.32 -29.72 5.32
N ASP A 114 3.43 -30.71 5.27
CA ASP A 114 3.28 -31.63 4.15
C ASP A 114 1.81 -31.58 3.62
N GLY A 115 1.15 -30.44 3.84
CA GLY A 115 -0.24 -30.21 3.51
C GLY A 115 -0.45 -29.80 2.05
N PRO A 116 -1.74 -29.71 1.62
CA PRO A 116 -2.05 -29.21 0.30
C PRO A 116 -1.72 -27.72 0.18
N PRO A 117 -1.61 -27.19 -1.06
CA PRO A 117 -1.48 -25.76 -1.29
C PRO A 117 -2.57 -24.96 -0.56
N ALA A 118 -2.18 -23.94 0.20
CA ALA A 118 -3.10 -23.10 0.97
C ALA A 118 -4.11 -22.38 0.06
N MET A 119 -3.68 -22.07 -1.16
CA MET A 119 -4.54 -21.52 -2.20
C MET A 119 -4.20 -22.19 -3.53
N PRO A 120 -4.96 -23.24 -3.95
CA PRO A 120 -4.67 -23.93 -5.19
C PRO A 120 -4.82 -22.98 -6.37
N PHE A 121 -3.79 -22.95 -7.20
CA PHE A 121 -3.82 -22.24 -8.46
C PHE A 121 -4.47 -23.12 -9.52
N ASN A 122 -5.70 -22.78 -9.90
CA ASN A 122 -6.34 -23.35 -11.10
C ASN A 122 -6.06 -22.40 -12.28
N PRO A 123 -5.08 -22.71 -13.15
CA PRO A 123 -4.88 -21.91 -14.35
C PRO A 123 -6.17 -21.93 -15.17
N PRO A 124 -6.61 -20.78 -15.70
CA PRO A 124 -7.76 -20.78 -16.60
C PRO A 124 -7.50 -21.76 -17.75
N LYS A 125 -8.41 -22.71 -17.98
CA LYS A 125 -8.34 -23.62 -19.11
C LYS A 125 -8.11 -22.79 -20.37
N ARG A 126 -7.09 -23.13 -21.15
CA ARG A 126 -6.68 -22.47 -22.37
C ARG A 126 -7.87 -22.44 -23.34
N LYS A 127 -8.64 -21.36 -23.37
CA LYS A 127 -9.51 -21.10 -24.50
C LYS A 127 -8.60 -20.79 -25.69
N ALA A 128 -8.80 -21.56 -26.77
CA ALA A 128 -8.15 -21.28 -28.04
C ALA A 128 -8.30 -19.80 -28.39
N ARG A 129 -7.27 -19.25 -29.01
CA ARG A 129 -7.19 -17.87 -29.52
C ARG A 129 -8.55 -17.41 -30.06
N ALA A 130 -9.27 -16.64 -29.29
CA ALA A 130 -10.27 -15.71 -29.76
C ALA A 130 -9.70 -14.34 -29.44
N ASP A 131 -9.74 -13.46 -30.41
CA ASP A 131 -9.12 -12.16 -30.46
C ASP A 131 -9.13 -11.38 -29.16
N ASP A 132 -7.98 -10.79 -28.79
CA ASP A 132 -7.73 -10.01 -27.57
C ASP A 132 -8.73 -8.85 -27.38
N ASP A 133 -9.36 -8.37 -28.45
CA ASP A 133 -10.36 -7.28 -28.42
C ASP A 133 -11.69 -7.67 -27.76
N SER A 134 -12.09 -8.95 -27.81
CA SER A 134 -13.32 -9.42 -27.16
C SER A 134 -13.18 -9.59 -25.65
N ALA A 135 -11.94 -9.81 -25.15
CA ALA A 135 -11.65 -9.94 -23.71
C ALA A 135 -11.74 -8.58 -23.00
N LEU A 136 -11.35 -7.50 -23.68
CA LEU A 136 -11.50 -6.14 -23.16
C LEU A 136 -12.98 -5.73 -23.09
N ALA A 137 -13.76 -6.04 -24.11
CA ALA A 137 -15.20 -5.78 -24.16
C ALA A 137 -15.99 -6.56 -23.10
N ALA A 138 -15.64 -7.83 -22.83
CA ALA A 138 -16.26 -8.65 -21.79
C ALA A 138 -15.90 -8.22 -20.35
N LEU A 139 -14.77 -7.53 -20.15
CA LEU A 139 -14.34 -6.95 -18.87
C LEU A 139 -15.11 -5.68 -18.50
N ILE A 140 -15.66 -4.99 -19.48
CA ILE A 140 -16.31 -3.69 -19.37
C ILE A 140 -17.83 -3.83 -19.11
N SER A 141 -18.41 -4.98 -19.36
CA SER A 141 -19.87 -5.16 -19.49
C SER A 141 -20.75 -4.96 -18.24
N PRO A 142 -20.38 -5.23 -16.97
CA PRO A 142 -21.24 -4.88 -15.84
C PRO A 142 -20.88 -3.56 -15.13
N MET A 143 -19.75 -2.94 -15.43
CA MET A 143 -19.34 -1.62 -14.93
C MET A 143 -19.35 -0.55 -16.04
N SER A 144 -19.99 -0.83 -17.16
CA SER A 144 -19.86 -0.09 -18.42
C SER A 144 -20.23 1.40 -18.31
N GLY A 145 -21.20 1.77 -17.47
CA GLY A 145 -21.59 3.16 -17.30
C GLY A 145 -20.54 3.98 -16.54
N VAL A 146 -20.15 3.52 -15.36
CA VAL A 146 -19.21 4.25 -14.49
C VAL A 146 -17.79 4.26 -15.07
N MET A 147 -17.34 3.15 -15.63
CA MET A 147 -16.01 3.05 -16.27
C MET A 147 -15.96 3.89 -17.57
N LYS A 148 -17.01 3.86 -18.38
CA LYS A 148 -17.12 4.68 -19.60
C LYS A 148 -17.12 6.18 -19.25
N THR A 149 -17.83 6.56 -18.20
CA THR A 149 -17.83 7.93 -17.69
C THR A 149 -16.48 8.32 -17.09
N ALA A 150 -15.82 7.42 -16.34
CA ALA A 150 -14.47 7.65 -15.80
C ALA A 150 -13.43 7.78 -16.91
N MET A 151 -13.50 7.00 -17.99
CA MET A 151 -12.64 7.13 -19.16
C MET A 151 -12.93 8.43 -19.93
N GLN A 152 -14.18 8.82 -20.12
CA GLN A 152 -14.55 10.09 -20.74
C GLN A 152 -14.08 11.30 -19.94
N VAL A 153 -14.17 11.21 -18.62
CA VAL A 153 -13.65 12.24 -17.71
C VAL A 153 -12.13 12.22 -17.70
N GLY A 154 -11.51 11.03 -17.73
CA GLY A 154 -10.05 10.89 -17.87
C GLY A 154 -9.53 11.53 -19.16
N SER A 155 -10.19 11.32 -20.31
CA SER A 155 -9.83 11.98 -21.57
C SER A 155 -10.03 13.50 -21.54
N LEU A 156 -11.10 13.98 -20.92
CA LEU A 156 -11.36 15.42 -20.69
C LEU A 156 -10.28 16.06 -19.78
N LEU A 157 -9.80 15.34 -18.76
CA LEU A 157 -8.71 15.81 -17.91
C LEU A 157 -7.37 15.79 -18.63
N VAL A 158 -7.16 14.84 -19.53
CA VAL A 158 -5.97 14.78 -20.39
C VAL A 158 -5.98 15.94 -21.37
N GLU A 159 -7.13 16.26 -21.98
CA GLU A 159 -7.27 17.35 -22.95
C GLU A 159 -7.27 18.75 -22.32
N ARG A 160 -7.81 18.88 -21.10
CA ARG A 160 -8.01 20.17 -20.42
C ARG A 160 -7.35 20.26 -19.04
N GLY A 161 -6.64 19.22 -18.61
CA GLY A 161 -6.11 19.12 -17.23
C GLY A 161 -5.12 20.22 -16.88
N ALA A 162 -4.31 20.67 -17.82
CA ALA A 162 -3.41 21.81 -17.63
C ALA A 162 -4.21 23.11 -17.39
N ASP A 163 -5.31 23.32 -18.14
CA ASP A 163 -6.16 24.49 -18.01
C ASP A 163 -6.97 24.50 -16.72
N LEU A 164 -7.47 23.33 -16.29
CA LEU A 164 -8.19 23.15 -15.01
C LEU A 164 -7.28 23.33 -13.80
N TRP A 165 -6.02 22.96 -13.95
CA TRP A 165 -5.02 23.12 -12.90
C TRP A 165 -4.54 24.58 -12.77
N ASN A 166 -4.39 25.27 -13.90
CA ASN A 166 -3.97 26.66 -13.90
C ASN A 166 -5.12 27.63 -13.53
N ASP A 167 -6.37 27.18 -13.67
CA ASP A 167 -7.57 27.96 -13.34
C ASP A 167 -8.59 27.12 -12.57
N PRO A 168 -8.49 27.08 -11.22
CA PRO A 168 -9.41 26.32 -10.37
C PRO A 168 -10.89 26.74 -10.51
N SER A 169 -11.17 27.95 -11.03
CA SER A 169 -12.56 28.41 -11.22
C SER A 169 -13.30 27.60 -12.28
N LYS A 170 -12.59 27.08 -13.28
CA LYS A 170 -13.13 26.18 -14.30
C LYS A 170 -13.53 24.82 -13.73
N ALA A 171 -12.79 24.34 -12.72
CA ALA A 171 -13.14 23.11 -12.00
C ALA A 171 -14.42 23.28 -11.18
N VAL A 172 -14.59 24.43 -10.53
CA VAL A 172 -15.83 24.78 -9.83
C VAL A 172 -17.03 24.93 -10.78
N ALA A 173 -16.81 25.55 -11.96
CA ALA A 173 -17.84 25.63 -12.98
C ALA A 173 -18.27 24.24 -13.51
N LEU A 174 -17.33 23.31 -13.63
CA LEU A 174 -17.61 21.91 -13.98
C LEU A 174 -18.40 21.17 -12.87
N ALA A 175 -18.08 21.42 -11.60
CA ALA A 175 -18.81 20.85 -10.45
C ALA A 175 -20.27 21.29 -10.41
N ASN A 176 -20.55 22.52 -10.81
CA ASN A 176 -21.91 23.09 -10.87
C ASN A 176 -22.79 22.44 -11.96
N GLN A 177 -22.24 21.60 -12.84
CA GLN A 177 -23.00 20.82 -13.82
C GLN A 177 -23.71 19.59 -13.22
N GLY A 178 -23.67 19.41 -11.90
CA GLY A 178 -24.64 18.59 -11.16
C GLY A 178 -24.38 17.09 -11.10
N SER A 179 -23.22 16.57 -11.48
CA SER A 179 -22.90 15.15 -11.25
C SER A 179 -21.95 14.97 -10.06
N ALA A 180 -22.17 13.92 -9.24
CA ALA A 180 -21.29 13.58 -8.12
C ALA A 180 -19.84 13.36 -8.58
N LEU A 181 -19.64 12.94 -9.83
CA LEU A 181 -18.35 12.73 -10.46
C LEU A 181 -17.62 14.06 -10.75
N THR A 182 -18.35 15.06 -11.25
CA THR A 182 -17.78 16.41 -11.51
C THR A 182 -17.43 17.13 -10.22
N ALA A 183 -18.23 16.94 -9.16
CA ALA A 183 -17.93 17.48 -7.83
C ALA A 183 -16.63 16.87 -7.24
N GLU A 184 -16.43 15.57 -7.39
CA GLU A 184 -15.21 14.89 -6.92
C GLU A 184 -13.97 15.31 -7.73
N LEU A 185 -14.12 15.53 -9.04
CA LEU A 185 -13.05 16.08 -9.89
C LEU A 185 -12.67 17.49 -9.46
N ALA A 186 -13.66 18.35 -9.20
CA ALA A 186 -13.42 19.70 -8.71
C ALA A 186 -12.68 19.67 -7.38
N LYS A 187 -13.07 18.77 -6.46
CA LYS A 187 -12.38 18.57 -5.19
C LYS A 187 -10.92 18.17 -5.37
N LEU A 188 -10.63 17.25 -6.28
CA LEU A 188 -9.25 16.86 -6.60
C LEU A 188 -8.44 18.00 -7.24
N ALA A 189 -9.04 18.75 -8.15
CA ALA A 189 -8.39 19.87 -8.84
C ALA A 189 -8.13 21.07 -7.92
N THR A 190 -9.01 21.29 -6.92
CA THR A 190 -8.86 22.37 -5.93
C THR A 190 -8.10 21.93 -4.67
N MET A 191 -7.70 20.65 -4.58
CA MET A 191 -6.95 20.13 -3.46
C MET A 191 -5.59 20.84 -3.38
N GLY A 192 -5.36 21.58 -2.29
CA GLY A 192 -4.10 22.26 -2.02
C GLY A 192 -2.94 21.27 -1.81
N GLU A 193 -1.72 21.77 -1.79
CA GLU A 193 -0.55 20.96 -1.42
C GLU A 193 -0.72 20.34 -0.04
N ASP A 194 -0.14 19.16 0.18
CA ASP A 194 -0.07 18.55 1.50
C ASP A 194 0.82 19.37 2.44
N SER A 195 0.61 19.25 3.75
CA SER A 195 1.39 19.98 4.76
C SER A 195 2.89 19.80 4.56
N ARG A 196 3.64 20.90 4.60
CA ARG A 196 5.10 20.88 4.48
C ARG A 196 5.70 20.34 5.77
N THR A 197 6.02 19.07 5.77
CA THR A 197 6.71 18.38 6.86
C THR A 197 8.02 17.81 6.36
N ARG A 198 8.88 17.31 7.27
CA ARG A 198 10.09 16.56 6.84
C ARG A 198 9.82 15.29 6.06
N PHE A 199 8.59 14.79 6.01
CA PHE A 199 8.21 13.62 5.22
C PHE A 199 8.03 13.93 3.73
N LYS A 200 8.08 15.20 3.33
CA LYS A 200 7.85 15.67 1.98
C LYS A 200 9.08 16.33 1.38
N GLY A 201 9.35 16.05 0.11
CA GLY A 201 10.47 16.62 -0.64
C GLY A 201 10.82 15.74 -1.84
N ARG A 202 11.96 15.97 -2.48
CA ARG A 202 12.46 15.13 -3.56
C ARG A 202 13.19 13.92 -2.99
N PRO A 203 12.67 12.68 -3.18
CA PRO A 203 13.30 11.48 -2.67
C PRO A 203 14.66 11.23 -3.31
N GLY A 204 15.62 10.82 -2.49
CA GLY A 204 16.90 10.32 -2.94
C GLY A 204 16.86 8.81 -3.29
N PRO A 205 17.99 8.26 -3.75
CA PRO A 205 18.06 6.84 -4.08
C PRO A 205 18.10 5.92 -2.85
N ALA A 206 18.51 6.43 -1.69
CA ALA A 206 18.71 5.63 -0.50
C ALA A 206 17.42 5.50 0.33
N LYS A 207 17.01 4.25 0.58
CA LYS A 207 15.83 3.93 1.38
C LYS A 207 16.21 3.31 2.71
N ARG A 208 15.31 3.40 3.68
CA ARG A 208 15.38 2.76 4.99
C ARG A 208 14.07 2.06 5.28
N VAL A 209 14.14 0.88 5.89
CA VAL A 209 12.97 0.16 6.37
C VAL A 209 13.08 -0.13 7.86
N ALA A 210 11.92 -0.14 8.51
CA ALA A 210 11.76 -0.64 9.86
C ALA A 210 10.38 -1.26 10.00
N TRP A 211 10.20 -2.15 10.98
CA TRP A 211 8.90 -2.72 11.34
C TRP A 211 8.80 -2.94 12.84
N ALA A 212 7.56 -2.86 13.34
CA ALA A 212 7.24 -3.03 14.76
C ALA A 212 7.36 -4.51 15.19
N GLU A 213 7.34 -4.79 16.47
CA GLU A 213 6.90 -6.11 16.92
C GLU A 213 5.39 -6.23 16.64
N PRO A 214 4.89 -7.41 16.29
CA PRO A 214 3.50 -7.58 15.93
C PRO A 214 2.57 -7.38 17.13
N LEU A 215 1.40 -6.76 16.88
CA LEU A 215 0.32 -6.65 17.85
C LEU A 215 -0.64 -7.83 17.73
N PRO A 216 -1.24 -8.33 18.82
CA PRO A 216 -2.31 -9.31 18.76
C PRO A 216 -3.54 -8.72 18.05
N LEU A 217 -4.01 -9.37 16.98
CA LEU A 217 -5.15 -8.88 16.20
C LEU A 217 -6.43 -8.79 17.03
N ASP A 218 -6.62 -9.70 17.95
CA ASP A 218 -7.83 -9.73 18.79
C ASP A 218 -7.85 -8.58 19.80
N GLU A 219 -6.70 -8.14 20.31
CA GLU A 219 -6.61 -6.91 21.10
C GLU A 219 -6.98 -5.68 20.28
N VAL A 220 -6.45 -5.56 19.06
CA VAL A 220 -6.79 -4.44 18.16
C VAL A 220 -8.30 -4.42 17.86
N LYS A 221 -8.91 -5.59 17.62
CA LYS A 221 -10.36 -5.72 17.44
C LYS A 221 -11.15 -5.34 18.70
N ALA A 222 -10.67 -5.76 19.88
CA ALA A 222 -11.32 -5.45 21.15
C ALA A 222 -11.33 -3.94 21.42
N ILE A 223 -10.18 -3.27 21.22
CA ILE A 223 -10.07 -1.82 21.34
C ILE A 223 -10.96 -1.11 20.31
N GLY A 224 -10.98 -1.58 19.07
CA GLY A 224 -11.87 -1.04 18.06
C GLY A 224 -13.35 -1.11 18.46
N ARG A 225 -13.80 -2.26 18.99
CA ARG A 225 -15.18 -2.41 19.48
C ARG A 225 -15.47 -1.50 20.68
N ALA A 226 -14.54 -1.43 21.64
CA ALA A 226 -14.70 -0.60 22.82
C ALA A 226 -14.82 0.91 22.50
N LEU A 227 -14.08 1.36 21.49
CA LEU A 227 -14.03 2.78 21.08
C LEU A 227 -14.91 3.10 19.83
N GLY A 228 -15.75 2.16 19.38
CA GLY A 228 -16.63 2.38 18.23
C GLY A 228 -15.90 2.59 16.90
N ALA A 229 -14.71 2.01 16.74
CA ALA A 229 -13.83 2.17 15.59
C ALA A 229 -13.50 0.83 14.91
N SER A 230 -13.14 0.87 13.64
CA SER A 230 -12.64 -0.32 12.93
C SER A 230 -11.17 -0.60 13.28
N VAL A 231 -10.70 -1.83 12.98
CA VAL A 231 -9.27 -2.19 13.08
C VAL A 231 -8.39 -1.20 12.30
N ASN A 232 -8.84 -0.79 11.12
CA ASN A 232 -8.11 0.18 10.30
C ASN A 232 -8.01 1.54 10.98
N ASP A 233 -9.11 2.02 11.57
CA ASP A 233 -9.13 3.32 12.24
C ASP A 233 -8.16 3.34 13.43
N VAL A 234 -8.15 2.28 14.24
CA VAL A 234 -7.23 2.11 15.37
C VAL A 234 -5.78 2.15 14.89
N LEU A 235 -5.42 1.31 13.91
CA LEU A 235 -4.04 1.21 13.43
C LEU A 235 -3.56 2.50 12.76
N LEU A 236 -4.40 3.13 11.95
CA LEU A 236 -4.07 4.40 11.28
C LEU A 236 -3.94 5.57 12.26
N SER A 237 -4.76 5.57 13.32
CA SER A 237 -4.61 6.54 14.42
C SER A 237 -3.28 6.37 15.14
N CYS A 238 -2.85 5.12 15.41
CA CYS A 238 -1.53 4.85 16.00
C CYS A 238 -0.38 5.29 15.08
N VAL A 239 -0.51 5.07 13.75
CA VAL A 239 0.46 5.56 12.76
C VAL A 239 0.56 7.09 12.82
N ALA A 240 -0.58 7.80 12.81
CA ALA A 240 -0.61 9.25 12.88
C ALA A 240 0.05 9.77 14.17
N GLY A 241 -0.23 9.12 15.31
CA GLY A 241 0.40 9.45 16.60
C GLY A 241 1.90 9.20 16.62
N ALA A 242 2.35 8.08 16.05
CA ALA A 242 3.77 7.77 15.96
C ALA A 242 4.54 8.77 15.07
N MET A 243 3.92 9.17 13.94
CA MET A 243 4.48 10.20 13.07
C MET A 243 4.52 11.56 13.77
N ARG A 244 3.45 11.94 14.50
CA ARG A 244 3.42 13.15 15.33
C ARG A 244 4.58 13.18 16.35
N ALA A 245 4.69 12.09 17.13
CA ALA A 245 5.72 11.99 18.16
C ALA A 245 7.14 12.02 17.59
N TYR A 246 7.34 11.52 16.37
CA TYR A 246 8.61 11.62 15.66
C TYR A 246 8.89 13.06 15.23
N LEU A 247 7.94 13.77 14.60
CA LEU A 247 8.10 15.17 14.21
C LEU A 247 8.42 16.04 15.42
N HIS A 248 7.64 15.90 16.50
CA HIS A 248 7.86 16.63 17.74
C HIS A 248 9.27 16.39 18.33
N ALA A 249 9.72 15.12 18.34
CA ALA A 249 11.07 14.78 18.82
C ALA A 249 12.21 15.33 17.92
N LYS A 250 11.90 15.72 16.70
CA LYS A 250 12.83 16.39 15.77
C LYS A 250 12.73 17.91 15.81
N GLY A 251 11.88 18.46 16.67
CA GLY A 251 11.66 19.90 16.80
C GLY A 251 10.77 20.51 15.71
N ASP A 252 10.05 19.69 14.94
CA ASP A 252 9.16 20.18 13.91
C ASP A 252 7.81 20.62 14.52
N PRO A 253 7.19 21.70 14.01
CA PRO A 253 5.86 22.11 14.43
C PRO A 253 4.83 21.04 14.02
N THR A 254 3.93 20.69 14.95
CA THR A 254 2.90 19.67 14.69
C THR A 254 1.48 20.25 14.77
N GLY A 255 1.28 21.44 15.33
CA GLY A 255 -0.04 22.06 15.47
C GLY A 255 -0.74 22.26 14.12
N GLY A 256 -1.95 21.73 13.95
CA GLY A 256 -2.73 21.82 12.71
C GLY A 256 -2.19 21.02 11.52
N VAL A 257 -1.12 20.23 11.69
CA VAL A 257 -0.51 19.45 10.61
C VAL A 257 -1.37 18.25 10.27
N THR A 258 -1.67 18.11 8.97
CA THR A 258 -2.20 16.87 8.37
C THR A 258 -1.18 16.30 7.40
N VAL A 259 -1.14 14.98 7.25
CA VAL A 259 -0.37 14.30 6.22
C VAL A 259 -1.33 13.49 5.37
N ARG A 260 -1.32 13.74 4.07
CA ARG A 260 -2.10 12.94 3.13
C ARG A 260 -1.35 11.71 2.71
N ALA A 261 -2.04 10.59 2.79
CA ALA A 261 -1.59 9.31 2.29
C ALA A 261 -2.41 8.90 1.08
N LEU A 262 -1.74 8.41 0.03
CA LEU A 262 -2.36 7.68 -1.06
C LEU A 262 -2.66 6.26 -0.59
N VAL A 263 -3.93 5.89 -0.59
CA VAL A 263 -4.39 4.54 -0.23
C VAL A 263 -4.89 3.84 -1.49
N PRO A 264 -4.25 2.73 -1.91
CA PRO A 264 -4.74 1.94 -3.02
C PRO A 264 -6.02 1.19 -2.62
N VAL A 265 -7.03 1.29 -3.47
CA VAL A 265 -8.32 0.59 -3.32
C VAL A 265 -8.46 -0.42 -4.45
N ASN A 266 -8.66 -1.67 -4.09
CA ASN A 266 -8.89 -2.72 -5.08
C ASN A 266 -10.25 -2.51 -5.78
N LEU A 267 -10.22 -2.39 -7.10
CA LEU A 267 -11.41 -2.27 -7.95
C LEU A 267 -11.73 -3.57 -8.70
N ARG A 268 -10.92 -4.60 -8.51
CA ARG A 268 -11.09 -5.90 -9.15
C ARG A 268 -12.06 -6.76 -8.34
N PRO A 269 -13.08 -7.38 -8.97
CA PRO A 269 -13.88 -8.41 -8.33
C PRO A 269 -13.01 -9.56 -7.80
N MET A 270 -13.32 -10.06 -6.60
CA MET A 270 -12.52 -11.11 -5.95
C MET A 270 -12.39 -12.38 -6.80
N GLU A 271 -13.44 -12.71 -7.58
CA GLU A 271 -13.44 -13.88 -8.49
C GLU A 271 -12.39 -13.75 -9.61
N LYS A 272 -12.03 -12.52 -9.99
CA LYS A 272 -11.05 -12.23 -11.05
C LYS A 272 -9.65 -11.87 -10.51
N ALA A 273 -9.44 -11.97 -9.22
CA ALA A 273 -8.16 -11.60 -8.59
C ALA A 273 -6.96 -12.50 -8.98
N TYR A 274 -7.20 -13.61 -9.70
CA TYR A 274 -6.15 -14.47 -10.26
C TYR A 274 -5.48 -13.92 -11.53
N LYS A 275 -6.08 -12.92 -12.18
CA LYS A 275 -5.47 -12.30 -13.37
C LYS A 275 -4.38 -11.32 -12.95
N LEU A 276 -3.18 -11.49 -13.49
CA LEU A 276 -2.10 -10.51 -13.33
C LEU A 276 -2.46 -9.20 -14.04
N GLY A 277 -1.90 -8.10 -13.57
CA GLY A 277 -2.14 -6.75 -14.07
C GLY A 277 -2.56 -5.79 -12.97
N ASN A 278 -2.64 -4.50 -13.26
CA ASN A 278 -2.94 -3.44 -12.31
C ASN A 278 -4.40 -2.98 -12.46
N GLN A 279 -5.25 -3.20 -11.46
CA GLN A 279 -6.64 -2.76 -11.42
C GLN A 279 -6.98 -2.21 -10.03
N PHE A 280 -6.43 -1.07 -9.70
CA PHE A 280 -6.69 -0.39 -8.44
C PHE A 280 -6.94 1.10 -8.69
N GLY A 281 -7.72 1.70 -7.81
CA GLY A 281 -7.84 3.15 -7.70
C GLY A 281 -7.00 3.67 -6.55
N LEU A 282 -6.88 4.99 -6.46
CA LEU A 282 -6.19 5.68 -5.37
C LEU A 282 -7.17 6.64 -4.69
N VAL A 283 -7.11 6.72 -3.37
CA VAL A 283 -7.82 7.74 -2.59
C VAL A 283 -6.84 8.50 -1.72
N PHE A 284 -7.14 9.77 -1.46
CA PHE A 284 -6.37 10.58 -0.54
C PHE A 284 -6.97 10.50 0.86
N LEU A 285 -6.26 9.89 1.79
CA LEU A 285 -6.61 9.83 3.20
C LEU A 285 -5.81 10.87 3.98
N GLU A 286 -6.50 11.78 4.67
CA GLU A 286 -5.88 12.73 5.57
C GLU A 286 -5.66 12.11 6.96
N LEU A 287 -4.40 12.12 7.41
CA LEU A 287 -4.00 11.70 8.74
C LEU A 287 -3.83 12.94 9.62
N PRO A 288 -4.59 13.06 10.71
CA PRO A 288 -4.55 14.22 11.61
C PRO A 288 -3.35 14.16 12.56
N ILE A 289 -2.15 14.33 12.02
CA ILE A 289 -0.89 14.27 12.79
C ILE A 289 -0.83 15.37 13.85
N GLY A 290 -1.46 16.52 13.60
CA GLY A 290 -1.53 17.64 14.54
C GLY A 290 -2.30 17.36 15.83
N MET A 291 -3.17 16.34 15.83
CA MET A 291 -4.00 16.00 17.00
C MET A 291 -3.19 15.21 18.03
N GLU A 292 -3.08 15.77 19.23
CA GLU A 292 -2.35 15.17 20.36
C GLU A 292 -3.19 14.10 21.05
N ASN A 293 -4.44 14.41 21.34
CA ASN A 293 -5.38 13.51 22.00
C ASN A 293 -5.61 12.25 21.16
N PRO A 294 -5.31 11.03 21.68
CA PRO A 294 -5.40 9.79 20.91
C PRO A 294 -6.82 9.41 20.53
N VAL A 295 -7.83 9.77 21.35
CA VAL A 295 -9.24 9.47 21.08
C VAL A 295 -9.79 10.42 20.02
N ALA A 296 -9.52 11.72 20.16
CA ALA A 296 -9.90 12.70 19.13
C ALA A 296 -9.27 12.35 17.78
N ARG A 297 -8.00 11.94 17.78
CA ARG A 297 -7.29 11.50 16.58
C ARG A 297 -7.93 10.25 15.99
N LEU A 298 -8.32 9.27 16.83
CA LEU A 298 -9.02 8.06 16.38
C LEU A 298 -10.33 8.39 15.68
N TYR A 299 -11.14 9.27 16.27
CA TYR A 299 -12.43 9.65 15.70
C TYR A 299 -12.29 10.49 14.43
N ALA A 300 -11.28 11.36 14.35
CA ALA A 300 -10.98 12.08 13.13
C ALA A 300 -10.54 11.14 12.00
N VAL A 301 -9.69 10.15 12.28
CA VAL A 301 -9.31 9.11 11.29
C VAL A 301 -10.54 8.31 10.85
N ARG A 302 -11.41 7.91 11.79
CA ARG A 302 -12.65 7.18 11.49
C ARG A 302 -13.56 7.97 10.56
N GLU A 303 -13.74 9.26 10.81
CA GLU A 303 -14.56 10.13 9.95
C GLU A 303 -13.96 10.29 8.56
N ASN A 304 -12.64 10.52 8.47
CA ASN A 304 -11.94 10.59 7.19
C ASN A 304 -12.07 9.28 6.40
N MET A 305 -11.97 8.13 7.07
CA MET A 305 -12.18 6.83 6.44
C MET A 305 -13.63 6.59 6.00
N ARG A 306 -14.62 7.08 6.76
CA ARG A 306 -16.04 7.01 6.38
C ARG A 306 -16.33 7.83 5.14
N SER A 307 -15.83 9.06 5.07
CA SER A 307 -16.02 9.94 3.92
C SER A 307 -15.47 9.37 2.61
N LEU A 308 -14.43 8.52 2.68
CA LEU A 308 -13.82 7.87 1.53
C LEU A 308 -14.61 6.65 1.03
N ARG A 309 -15.34 5.93 1.90
CA ARG A 309 -16.05 4.69 1.53
C ARG A 309 -17.16 4.87 0.49
N GLY A 310 -17.72 6.07 0.35
CA GLY A 310 -18.75 6.38 -0.65
C GLY A 310 -18.26 7.25 -1.81
N SER A 311 -16.97 7.57 -1.87
CA SER A 311 -16.44 8.51 -2.85
C SER A 311 -16.18 7.84 -4.20
N TYR A 312 -16.26 8.64 -5.27
CA TYR A 312 -15.89 8.22 -6.62
C TYR A 312 -14.37 8.31 -6.90
N GLN A 313 -13.56 8.73 -5.93
CA GLN A 313 -12.10 8.89 -6.08
C GLN A 313 -11.41 7.65 -6.65
N PRO A 314 -11.69 6.40 -6.18
CA PRO A 314 -11.00 5.22 -6.71
C PRO A 314 -11.25 5.01 -8.21
N VAL A 315 -12.48 5.23 -8.65
CA VAL A 315 -12.88 5.04 -10.06
C VAL A 315 -12.28 6.13 -10.95
N LEU A 316 -12.28 7.37 -10.46
CA LEU A 316 -11.64 8.50 -11.12
C LEU A 316 -10.13 8.31 -11.25
N ALA A 317 -9.47 7.91 -10.16
CA ALA A 317 -8.04 7.64 -10.19
C ALA A 317 -7.68 6.52 -11.17
N LEU A 318 -8.47 5.45 -11.24
CA LEU A 318 -8.28 4.39 -12.24
C LEU A 318 -8.45 4.95 -13.66
N GLY A 319 -9.46 5.79 -13.92
CA GLY A 319 -9.67 6.43 -15.22
C GLY A 319 -8.50 7.34 -15.62
N ILE A 320 -8.00 8.13 -14.67
CA ILE A 320 -6.82 8.99 -14.87
C ILE A 320 -5.58 8.12 -15.17
N LEU A 321 -5.32 7.08 -14.38
CA LEU A 321 -4.19 6.17 -14.58
C LEU A 321 -4.28 5.42 -15.93
N ALA A 322 -5.48 5.01 -16.35
CA ALA A 322 -5.69 4.36 -17.64
C ALA A 322 -5.44 5.32 -18.81
N ALA A 323 -5.94 6.56 -18.72
CA ALA A 323 -5.69 7.60 -19.72
C ALA A 323 -4.19 7.98 -19.80
N MET A 324 -3.51 8.05 -18.64
CA MET A 324 -2.06 8.22 -18.56
C MET A 324 -1.33 7.09 -19.27
N GLY A 325 -1.71 5.84 -19.04
CA GLY A 325 -1.08 4.67 -19.64
C GLY A 325 -1.19 4.64 -21.18
N ALA A 326 -2.21 5.29 -21.75
CA ALA A 326 -2.41 5.44 -23.18
C ALA A 326 -1.81 6.74 -23.77
N GLY A 327 -1.42 7.69 -22.91
CA GLY A 327 -0.94 9.02 -23.31
C GLY A 327 0.58 9.11 -23.50
N PRO A 328 1.08 10.23 -24.06
CA PRO A 328 2.50 10.51 -24.16
C PRO A 328 3.21 10.55 -22.78
N LYS A 329 4.48 10.16 -22.74
CA LYS A 329 5.27 10.10 -21.49
C LYS A 329 5.30 11.43 -20.72
N LEU A 330 5.37 12.56 -21.41
CA LEU A 330 5.34 13.89 -20.79
C LEU A 330 4.06 14.12 -19.96
N LEU A 331 2.92 13.65 -20.45
CA LEU A 331 1.65 13.74 -19.76
C LEU A 331 1.60 12.83 -18.53
N GLN A 332 2.14 11.61 -18.66
CA GLN A 332 2.28 10.67 -17.55
C GLN A 332 3.10 11.27 -16.40
N ASP A 333 4.27 11.83 -16.74
CA ASP A 333 5.17 12.44 -15.75
C ASP A 333 4.53 13.65 -15.06
N THR A 334 3.80 14.49 -15.81
CA THR A 334 3.08 15.65 -15.25
C THR A 334 1.99 15.23 -14.26
N LEU A 335 1.15 14.25 -14.61
CA LEU A 335 0.07 13.81 -13.74
C LEU A 335 0.59 13.05 -12.50
N LEU A 336 1.66 12.27 -12.66
CA LEU A 336 2.34 11.65 -11.52
C LEU A 336 2.92 12.68 -10.57
N ALA A 337 3.53 13.74 -11.10
CA ALA A 337 4.05 14.84 -10.28
C ALA A 337 2.94 15.56 -9.51
N ILE A 338 1.77 15.75 -10.12
CA ILE A 338 0.60 16.34 -9.46
C ILE A 338 0.10 15.44 -8.31
N LEU A 339 -0.07 14.14 -8.55
CA LEU A 339 -0.48 13.19 -7.52
C LEU A 339 0.54 13.15 -6.37
N ALA A 340 1.82 13.13 -6.69
CA ALA A 340 2.90 13.12 -5.71
C ALA A 340 2.98 14.42 -4.88
N ARG A 341 2.67 15.58 -5.50
CA ARG A 341 2.67 16.86 -4.81
C ARG A 341 1.58 16.94 -3.73
N ASN A 342 0.46 16.26 -3.93
CA ASN A 342 -0.69 16.29 -3.04
C ASN A 342 -0.65 15.26 -1.92
N ALA A 343 0.35 14.37 -1.87
CA ALA A 343 0.53 13.37 -0.82
C ALA A 343 1.98 13.30 -0.34
N SER A 344 2.19 12.94 0.91
CA SER A 344 3.50 12.69 1.51
C SER A 344 3.77 11.22 1.78
N ALA A 345 2.72 10.38 1.78
CA ALA A 345 2.84 8.97 2.06
C ALA A 345 2.01 8.11 1.09
N VAL A 346 2.43 6.86 0.89
CA VAL A 346 1.57 5.77 0.39
C VAL A 346 1.28 4.85 1.56
N MET A 347 0.03 4.43 1.70
CA MET A 347 -0.40 3.64 2.84
C MET A 347 -1.29 2.48 2.40
N THR A 348 -0.99 1.28 2.87
CA THR A 348 -1.82 0.12 2.55
C THR A 348 -2.00 -0.78 3.76
N ASN A 349 -3.20 -1.33 3.89
CA ASN A 349 -3.51 -2.35 4.87
C ASN A 349 -4.09 -3.57 4.14
N VAL A 350 -3.44 -4.72 4.32
CA VAL A 350 -3.80 -5.98 3.67
C VAL A 350 -4.23 -7.00 4.73
N PRO A 351 -5.48 -7.43 4.73
CA PRO A 351 -5.88 -8.58 5.55
C PRO A 351 -5.24 -9.84 4.96
N GLY A 352 -4.32 -10.44 5.69
CA GLY A 352 -3.69 -11.71 5.33
C GLY A 352 -4.41 -12.92 5.95
N PRO A 353 -3.95 -14.14 5.64
CA PRO A 353 -4.48 -15.38 6.19
C PRO A 353 -4.36 -15.42 7.71
N GLN A 354 -5.43 -15.85 8.37
CA GLN A 354 -5.45 -15.98 9.84
C GLN A 354 -5.06 -17.39 10.31
N GLN A 355 -4.64 -18.23 9.39
CA GLN A 355 -4.10 -19.57 9.65
C GLN A 355 -2.61 -19.60 9.32
N PRO A 356 -1.81 -20.36 10.07
CA PRO A 356 -0.38 -20.49 9.76
C PRO A 356 -0.18 -21.12 8.39
N LEU A 357 0.83 -20.64 7.68
CA LEU A 357 1.22 -21.10 6.35
C LEU A 357 2.63 -21.71 6.40
N TRP A 358 2.91 -22.58 5.44
CA TRP A 358 4.22 -23.19 5.22
C TRP A 358 4.73 -22.84 3.82
N LEU A 359 6.03 -22.69 3.71
CA LEU A 359 6.70 -22.50 2.42
C LEU A 359 7.91 -23.45 2.35
N ALA A 360 7.92 -24.33 1.36
CA ALA A 360 8.98 -25.33 1.19
C ALA A 360 9.23 -26.14 2.48
N GLY A 361 8.18 -26.52 3.20
CA GLY A 361 8.25 -27.30 4.45
C GLY A 361 8.57 -26.50 5.71
N ALA A 362 8.87 -25.20 5.60
CA ALA A 362 9.12 -24.33 6.75
C ALA A 362 7.86 -23.52 7.12
N ARG A 363 7.53 -23.43 8.41
CA ARG A 363 6.44 -22.58 8.89
C ARG A 363 6.81 -21.12 8.70
N ILE A 364 5.86 -20.32 8.27
CA ILE A 364 5.98 -18.86 8.20
C ILE A 364 5.54 -18.27 9.54
N ASP A 365 6.46 -17.66 10.27
CA ASP A 365 6.17 -17.05 11.58
C ASP A 365 5.66 -15.61 11.47
N GLY A 366 5.95 -14.93 10.39
CA GLY A 366 5.52 -13.57 10.16
C GLY A 366 5.65 -13.14 8.70
N LEU A 367 4.82 -12.20 8.32
CA LEU A 367 4.81 -11.60 6.99
C LEU A 367 5.00 -10.09 7.10
N MET A 368 5.76 -9.52 6.17
CA MET A 368 5.92 -8.09 6.01
C MET A 368 6.03 -7.74 4.52
N PHE A 369 5.51 -6.62 4.11
CA PHE A 369 5.71 -6.10 2.77
C PHE A 369 5.90 -4.59 2.81
N TRP A 370 6.40 -4.01 1.75
CA TRP A 370 6.56 -2.57 1.59
C TRP A 370 5.96 -2.12 0.27
N VAL A 371 5.22 -1.01 0.34
CA VAL A 371 4.64 -0.39 -0.85
C VAL A 371 5.70 0.36 -1.65
N PRO A 372 5.63 0.35 -2.98
CA PRO A 372 6.51 1.16 -3.80
C PRO A 372 6.28 2.65 -3.54
N GLN A 373 7.36 3.41 -3.55
CA GLN A 373 7.35 4.86 -3.49
C GLN A 373 7.58 5.41 -4.91
N SER A 374 6.85 6.43 -5.30
CA SER A 374 7.00 7.09 -6.60
C SER A 374 6.81 8.60 -6.48
N GLY A 375 7.38 9.35 -7.41
CA GLY A 375 7.33 10.82 -7.38
C GLY A 375 7.96 11.39 -6.11
N ASP A 376 7.36 12.43 -5.56
CA ASP A 376 7.85 13.14 -4.36
C ASP A 376 7.38 12.51 -3.04
N ILE A 377 6.92 11.25 -3.06
CA ILE A 377 6.43 10.53 -1.88
C ILE A 377 7.59 9.81 -1.20
N GLY A 378 7.96 10.29 -0.03
CA GLY A 378 9.11 9.79 0.73
C GLY A 378 8.80 8.74 1.78
N VAL A 379 7.52 8.47 2.08
CA VAL A 379 7.09 7.54 3.14
C VAL A 379 6.13 6.50 2.59
N GLY A 380 6.37 5.23 2.90
CA GLY A 380 5.45 4.13 2.65
C GLY A 380 5.10 3.44 3.96
N VAL A 381 3.81 3.29 4.23
CA VAL A 381 3.26 2.59 5.40
C VAL A 381 2.60 1.31 4.94
N SER A 382 2.96 0.22 5.56
CA SER A 382 2.41 -1.11 5.26
C SER A 382 1.92 -1.77 6.53
N ILE A 383 0.69 -2.23 6.51
CA ILE A 383 0.07 -2.99 7.58
C ILE A 383 -0.40 -4.32 7.00
N ILE A 384 -0.12 -5.40 7.68
CA ILE A 384 -0.60 -6.74 7.30
C ILE A 384 -1.02 -7.50 8.54
N SER A 385 -2.18 -8.18 8.46
CA SER A 385 -2.54 -9.17 9.48
C SER A 385 -2.19 -10.58 9.02
N TYR A 386 -1.65 -11.40 9.90
CA TYR A 386 -1.28 -12.78 9.62
C TYR A 386 -1.24 -13.60 10.91
N ASP A 387 -1.84 -14.79 10.89
CA ASP A 387 -1.81 -15.76 12.01
C ASP A 387 -2.13 -15.12 13.37
N GLY A 388 -3.25 -14.37 13.43
CA GLY A 388 -3.70 -13.68 14.65
C GLY A 388 -2.88 -12.45 15.06
N LYS A 389 -1.96 -11.99 14.25
CA LYS A 389 -1.06 -10.86 14.53
C LYS A 389 -1.21 -9.76 13.49
N VAL A 390 -0.97 -8.51 13.89
CA VAL A 390 -0.87 -7.35 12.99
C VAL A 390 0.57 -6.85 12.97
N GLN A 391 1.14 -6.79 11.79
CA GLN A 391 2.48 -6.29 11.55
C GLN A 391 2.42 -4.90 10.91
N PHE A 392 3.11 -3.94 11.49
CA PHE A 392 3.30 -2.59 10.97
C PHE A 392 4.71 -2.40 10.46
N GLY A 393 4.87 -1.87 9.26
CA GLY A 393 6.15 -1.56 8.65
C GLY A 393 6.19 -0.20 7.98
N LEU A 394 7.37 0.38 7.93
CA LEU A 394 7.65 1.68 7.37
C LEU A 394 8.83 1.60 6.41
N ILE A 395 8.67 2.16 5.22
CA ILE A 395 9.75 2.47 4.29
C ILE A 395 9.85 3.99 4.18
N THR A 396 11.07 4.53 4.29
CA THR A 396 11.30 5.97 4.21
C THR A 396 12.45 6.29 3.28
N ASP A 397 12.42 7.46 2.69
CA ASP A 397 13.60 8.06 2.10
C ASP A 397 14.60 8.45 3.18
N LYS A 398 15.89 8.10 2.99
CA LYS A 398 16.94 8.39 3.96
C LYS A 398 17.10 9.90 4.21
N GLY A 399 16.85 10.74 3.21
CA GLY A 399 16.97 12.21 3.33
C GLY A 399 15.87 12.80 4.22
N PHE A 400 14.69 12.21 4.24
CA PHE A 400 13.53 12.71 4.99
C PHE A 400 13.44 12.12 6.39
N CYS A 401 13.55 10.80 6.48
CA CYS A 401 13.48 10.05 7.73
C CYS A 401 14.60 8.99 7.73
N PRO A 402 15.81 9.35 8.20
CA PRO A 402 16.97 8.46 8.20
C PRO A 402 16.84 7.31 9.22
N ASP A 403 15.98 7.48 10.22
CA ASP A 403 15.81 6.61 11.37
C ASP A 403 14.34 6.15 11.56
N PRO A 404 13.72 5.45 10.59
CA PRO A 404 12.33 5.02 10.69
C PRO A 404 12.06 4.13 11.91
N ALA A 405 13.07 3.47 12.46
CA ALA A 405 12.96 2.71 13.71
C ALA A 405 12.42 3.57 14.87
N ARG A 406 12.77 4.86 14.91
CA ARG A 406 12.24 5.78 15.93
C ARG A 406 10.75 6.10 15.78
N VAL A 407 10.19 6.01 14.57
CA VAL A 407 8.74 6.09 14.36
C VAL A 407 8.10 4.79 14.82
N ILE A 408 8.71 3.66 14.48
CA ILE A 408 8.24 2.32 14.84
C ILE A 408 8.16 2.13 16.35
N GLU A 409 9.18 2.56 17.09
CA GLU A 409 9.24 2.48 18.57
C GLU A 409 8.06 3.22 19.24
N ARG A 410 7.53 4.26 18.60
CA ARG A 410 6.41 5.05 19.13
C ARG A 410 5.04 4.46 18.82
N PHE A 411 4.96 3.58 17.82
CA PHE A 411 3.70 2.99 17.40
C PHE A 411 3.04 2.15 18.50
N GLY A 412 3.83 1.32 19.20
CA GLY A 412 3.34 0.53 20.33
C GLY A 412 2.77 1.39 21.46
N GLY A 413 3.47 2.46 21.82
CA GLY A 413 3.00 3.39 22.86
C GLY A 413 1.72 4.14 22.48
N GLU A 414 1.51 4.44 21.20
CA GLU A 414 0.23 5.01 20.74
C GLU A 414 -0.92 4.00 20.83
N PHE A 415 -0.66 2.73 20.58
CA PHE A 415 -1.64 1.67 20.79
C PHE A 415 -1.95 1.47 22.27
N GLU A 416 -0.94 1.47 23.15
CA GLU A 416 -1.10 1.36 24.61
C GLU A 416 -1.97 2.47 25.17
N LYS A 417 -1.87 3.70 24.68
CA LYS A 417 -2.76 4.81 25.07
C LYS A 417 -4.24 4.50 24.79
N LEU A 418 -4.54 3.89 23.63
CA LEU A 418 -5.89 3.49 23.29
C LEU A 418 -6.36 2.29 24.14
N VAL A 419 -5.46 1.35 24.47
CA VAL A 419 -5.74 0.25 25.40
C VAL A 419 -6.12 0.79 26.77
N LEU A 420 -5.30 1.67 27.34
CA LEU A 420 -5.55 2.29 28.63
C LEU A 420 -6.88 3.05 28.63
N THR A 421 -7.15 3.83 27.57
CA THR A 421 -8.42 4.53 27.41
C THR A 421 -9.61 3.57 27.44
N ALA A 422 -9.54 2.48 26.68
CA ALA A 422 -10.62 1.50 26.62
C ALA A 422 -10.84 0.78 27.96
N LEU A 423 -9.77 0.52 28.72
CA LEU A 423 -9.85 -0.10 30.06
C LEU A 423 -10.41 0.85 31.12
N MET A 424 -10.12 2.14 31.02
CA MET A 424 -10.54 3.17 32.00
C MET A 424 -11.95 3.72 31.71
N CYS A 425 -12.50 3.48 30.52
CA CYS A 425 -13.83 3.93 30.17
C CYS A 425 -14.93 3.02 30.75
N PRO A 426 -16.09 3.56 31.13
CA PRO A 426 -17.22 2.76 31.60
C PRO A 426 -17.68 1.77 30.53
N TRP A 427 -17.76 0.50 30.86
CA TRP A 427 -18.27 -0.54 29.97
C TRP A 427 -19.77 -0.35 29.72
N GLY A 428 -20.17 -0.54 28.46
CA GLY A 428 -21.60 -0.42 28.08
C GLY A 428 -22.01 0.96 27.57
N HIS A 429 -21.07 1.86 27.31
CA HIS A 429 -21.39 3.13 26.68
C HIS A 429 -21.84 2.92 25.22
N SER A 430 -23.06 3.34 24.92
CA SER A 430 -23.58 3.37 23.55
C SER A 430 -23.34 4.74 22.94
N GLY A 431 -22.15 4.98 22.40
CA GLY A 431 -21.82 6.27 21.76
C GLY A 431 -20.32 6.56 21.76
N ASP A 432 -19.97 7.67 21.11
CA ASP A 432 -18.58 8.13 21.10
C ASP A 432 -18.21 8.69 22.49
N LEU A 433 -17.02 8.35 22.96
CA LEU A 433 -16.47 8.92 24.19
C LEU A 433 -16.15 10.40 23.96
N ASP A 434 -16.35 11.21 25.01
CA ASP A 434 -15.78 12.54 25.04
C ASP A 434 -14.26 12.44 25.08
N PRO A 435 -13.53 12.89 24.03
CA PRO A 435 -12.10 12.71 23.95
C PRO A 435 -11.31 13.38 25.08
N GLU A 436 -11.80 14.51 25.58
CA GLU A 436 -11.11 15.24 26.64
C GLU A 436 -11.24 14.55 27.99
N LYS A 437 -12.46 14.06 28.30
CA LYS A 437 -12.68 13.27 29.52
C LYS A 437 -11.88 11.98 29.49
N ALA A 438 -11.87 11.29 28.34
CA ALA A 438 -11.11 10.08 28.16
C ALA A 438 -9.59 10.29 28.32
N ALA A 439 -9.04 11.37 27.76
CA ALA A 439 -7.62 11.71 27.90
C ALA A 439 -7.23 12.02 29.34
N ARG A 440 -8.07 12.76 30.06
CA ARG A 440 -7.86 13.07 31.50
C ARG A 440 -7.88 11.79 32.36
N ALA A 441 -8.77 10.86 32.06
CA ALA A 441 -8.87 9.60 32.81
C ALA A 441 -7.59 8.75 32.71
N VAL A 442 -6.85 8.84 31.61
CA VAL A 442 -5.60 8.08 31.37
C VAL A 442 -4.32 8.92 31.56
N GLY A 443 -4.45 10.18 32.00
CA GLY A 443 -3.28 11.04 32.24
C GLY A 443 -2.50 11.42 30.97
N VAL A 444 -3.16 11.52 29.82
CA VAL A 444 -2.58 11.83 28.48
C VAL A 444 -3.04 13.21 27.99
N ALA A 445 -3.58 14.05 28.88
CA ALA A 445 -4.00 15.43 28.61
C ALA A 445 -2.84 16.41 28.76
#